data_3f31da5d6e36abf2a9415dc3e77acf7b
#
_entry.id   3f31da5d6e36abf2a9415dc3e77acf7b
#
_cell.length_a   1.000
_cell.length_b   1.000
_cell.length_c   1.000
_cell.angle_alpha   90.00
_cell.angle_beta   90.00
_cell.angle_gamma   90.00
#
_symmetry.space_group_name_H-M   'P 1'
#
loop_
_entity.id
_entity.type
_entity.pdbx_description
1 polymer ?
#
loop_
_entity_poly.entity_id
_entity_poly.type
_entity_poly.pdbx_seq_one_letter_code
_entity_poly.pdbx_strand_id
1 'polypeptide(L)'
;MTTANIDAFIVAGGLSPWLKAYAGTEHRCLAPLGDKRLIDYIIAALQGSGRIRRIVVAAPPEALALLEGTLPADVLLCEAAGDLPATAVAASEALGPDASEKLLGVCDDIPLLTSLAVRDFLAACHAFPEGQLYYPIIPKDACLSAYPDAQRTYGKLRDGVFTGGNMMLMAKEIIPGGQQKAREIFARRKSPLKLCNWLGWDFLIKLLCHRLTVADAETRTSALLEMRCKAIITRHACIGMDIDKPSDLELARRTLTYGKSQKN
;
A
#
# COMPACT_ATOMS: atom_id res chain seq x y z
N MET A 1 -26.70 1.69 3.07
CA MET A 1 -25.87 1.68 4.28
C MET A 1 -24.69 2.61 4.04
N THR A 2 -24.61 3.70 4.78
CA THR A 2 -23.48 4.64 4.74
C THR A 2 -22.26 3.90 5.25
N THR A 3 -21.33 3.55 4.36
CA THR A 3 -20.02 3.02 4.77
C THR A 3 -19.33 4.09 5.60
N ALA A 4 -18.96 3.77 6.83
CA ALA A 4 -18.29 4.71 7.74
C ALA A 4 -17.03 5.27 7.08
N ASN A 5 -16.82 6.58 7.19
CA ASN A 5 -15.58 7.21 6.80
C ASN A 5 -14.47 6.76 7.76
N ILE A 6 -13.33 6.34 7.23
CA ILE A 6 -12.17 5.90 8.00
C ILE A 6 -11.04 6.91 7.91
N ASP A 7 -10.08 6.81 8.83
CA ASP A 7 -8.83 7.56 8.74
C ASP A 7 -7.81 6.81 7.91
N ALA A 8 -6.90 7.53 7.27
CA ALA A 8 -5.81 6.97 6.50
C ALA A 8 -4.46 7.56 6.92
N PHE A 9 -3.40 6.82 6.68
CA PHE A 9 -2.05 7.34 6.79
C PHE A 9 -1.22 6.94 5.57
N ILE A 10 -0.30 7.82 5.18
CA ILE A 10 0.66 7.59 4.10
C ILE A 10 2.04 7.42 4.73
N VAL A 11 2.70 6.29 4.48
CA VAL A 11 4.08 6.06 4.91
C VAL A 11 5.00 6.62 3.82
N ALA A 12 5.53 7.82 4.07
CA ALA A 12 6.31 8.60 3.11
C ALA A 12 7.82 8.64 3.46
N GLY A 13 8.32 7.58 4.12
CA GLY A 13 9.73 7.43 4.48
C GLY A 13 10.61 6.80 3.40
N GLY A 14 10.06 6.52 2.22
CA GLY A 14 10.78 5.84 1.14
C GLY A 14 11.89 6.68 0.52
N LEU A 15 13.13 6.17 0.54
CA LEU A 15 14.26 6.75 -0.17
C LEU A 15 14.56 5.95 -1.44
N SER A 16 14.84 6.66 -2.52
CA SER A 16 15.25 6.08 -3.80
C SER A 16 16.44 6.88 -4.35
N PRO A 17 17.69 6.42 -4.13
CA PRO A 17 18.89 7.16 -4.52
C PRO A 17 18.96 7.53 -6.00
N TRP A 18 18.39 6.70 -6.88
CA TRP A 18 18.32 6.99 -8.31
C TRP A 18 17.49 8.25 -8.62
N LEU A 19 16.51 8.60 -7.78
CA LEU A 19 15.70 9.81 -7.95
C LEU A 19 16.52 11.09 -7.79
N LYS A 20 17.63 11.08 -7.04
CA LYS A 20 18.47 12.26 -6.85
C LYS A 20 18.98 12.81 -8.18
N ALA A 21 19.49 11.92 -9.04
CA ALA A 21 19.96 12.30 -10.36
C ALA A 21 18.82 12.66 -11.33
N TYR A 22 17.61 12.12 -11.11
CA TYR A 22 16.48 12.23 -12.01
C TYR A 22 15.52 13.37 -11.67
N ALA A 23 15.40 13.67 -10.37
CA ALA A 23 14.37 14.54 -9.84
C ALA A 23 14.89 15.53 -8.77
N GLY A 24 16.19 15.55 -8.49
CA GLY A 24 16.79 16.43 -7.48
C GLY A 24 16.50 16.05 -6.03
N THR A 25 15.77 14.95 -5.79
CA THR A 25 15.42 14.48 -4.45
C THR A 25 15.57 12.96 -4.35
N GLU A 26 15.91 12.46 -3.16
CA GLU A 26 15.90 11.03 -2.85
C GLU A 26 14.58 10.59 -2.22
N HIS A 27 13.77 11.53 -1.70
CA HIS A 27 12.47 11.26 -1.08
C HIS A 27 11.42 11.00 -2.17
N ARG A 28 10.89 9.77 -2.21
CA ARG A 28 9.90 9.39 -3.23
C ARG A 28 8.66 10.27 -3.21
N CYS A 29 8.13 10.56 -2.02
CA CYS A 29 6.94 11.41 -1.84
C CYS A 29 7.06 12.78 -2.53
N LEU A 30 8.29 13.35 -2.59
CA LEU A 30 8.57 14.66 -3.18
C LEU A 30 8.89 14.61 -4.68
N ALA A 31 9.08 13.43 -5.26
CA ALA A 31 9.48 13.29 -6.65
C ALA A 31 8.42 13.89 -7.59
N PRO A 32 8.82 14.74 -8.57
CA PRO A 32 7.89 15.37 -9.49
C PRO A 32 7.36 14.36 -10.52
N LEU A 33 6.05 14.42 -10.74
CA LEU A 33 5.34 13.64 -11.74
C LEU A 33 4.35 14.57 -12.46
N GLY A 34 4.74 15.09 -13.63
CA GLY A 34 4.00 16.16 -14.30
C GLY A 34 4.06 17.46 -13.51
N ASP A 35 2.91 18.02 -13.21
CA ASP A 35 2.72 19.28 -12.46
C ASP A 35 2.61 19.10 -10.93
N LYS A 36 2.73 17.86 -10.43
CA LYS A 36 2.53 17.48 -9.02
C LYS A 36 3.65 16.58 -8.52
N ARG A 37 3.73 16.40 -7.20
CA ARG A 37 4.58 15.38 -6.55
C ARG A 37 3.84 14.04 -6.50
N LEU A 38 4.57 12.93 -6.33
CA LEU A 38 3.95 11.59 -6.19
C LEU A 38 2.89 11.59 -5.09
N ILE A 39 3.19 12.19 -3.94
CA ILE A 39 2.27 12.22 -2.79
C ILE A 39 0.97 12.97 -3.07
N ASP A 40 1.00 14.00 -3.91
CA ASP A 40 -0.19 14.80 -4.21
C ASP A 40 -1.26 13.99 -4.94
N TYR A 41 -0.84 13.03 -5.80
CA TYR A 41 -1.76 12.11 -6.48
C TYR A 41 -2.42 11.13 -5.50
N ILE A 42 -1.65 10.65 -4.52
CA ILE A 42 -2.15 9.69 -3.51
C ILE A 42 -3.15 10.39 -2.59
N ILE A 43 -2.81 11.59 -2.10
CA ILE A 43 -3.72 12.39 -1.27
C ILE A 43 -5.01 12.69 -2.04
N ALA A 44 -4.92 13.12 -3.30
CA ALA A 44 -6.08 13.39 -4.13
C ALA A 44 -6.96 12.12 -4.34
N ALA A 45 -6.35 10.95 -4.51
CA ALA A 45 -7.08 9.69 -4.64
C ALA A 45 -7.82 9.32 -3.35
N LEU A 46 -7.18 9.50 -2.20
CA LEU A 46 -7.77 9.25 -0.88
C LEU A 46 -8.96 10.18 -0.62
N GLN A 47 -8.76 11.50 -0.74
CA GLN A 47 -9.80 12.51 -0.55
C GLN A 47 -10.97 12.32 -1.53
N GLY A 48 -10.66 12.13 -2.82
CA GLY A 48 -11.67 11.94 -3.87
C GLY A 48 -12.47 10.64 -3.75
N SER A 49 -12.02 9.69 -2.93
CA SER A 49 -12.79 8.45 -2.66
C SER A 49 -14.11 8.73 -1.92
N GLY A 50 -14.19 9.82 -1.16
CA GLY A 50 -15.31 10.14 -0.29
C GLY A 50 -15.48 9.14 0.87
N ARG A 51 -14.42 8.40 1.20
CA ARG A 51 -14.39 7.37 2.26
C ARG A 51 -13.36 7.65 3.34
N ILE A 52 -12.48 8.61 3.12
CA ILE A 52 -11.43 8.99 4.06
C ILE A 52 -11.85 10.26 4.79
N ARG A 53 -11.74 10.23 6.10
CA ARG A 53 -12.09 11.32 7.00
C ARG A 53 -10.90 12.26 7.24
N ARG A 54 -9.75 11.68 7.61
CA ARG A 54 -8.50 12.38 7.87
C ARG A 54 -7.35 11.62 7.24
N ILE A 55 -6.30 12.34 6.87
CA ILE A 55 -5.07 11.77 6.32
C ILE A 55 -3.90 12.26 7.16
N VAL A 56 -3.03 11.34 7.57
CA VAL A 56 -1.70 11.65 8.14
C VAL A 56 -0.64 11.26 7.14
N VAL A 57 0.30 12.14 6.88
CA VAL A 57 1.53 11.84 6.13
C VAL A 57 2.67 11.72 7.12
N ALA A 58 3.25 10.52 7.22
CA ALA A 58 4.41 10.24 8.05
C ALA A 58 5.67 10.23 7.18
N ALA A 59 6.54 11.23 7.36
CA ALA A 59 7.73 11.43 6.54
C ALA A 59 8.97 11.81 7.39
N PRO A 60 10.21 11.64 6.88
CA PRO A 60 11.41 12.13 7.53
C PRO A 60 11.39 13.66 7.69
N PRO A 61 12.12 14.21 8.69
CA PRO A 61 12.14 15.65 8.95
C PRO A 61 12.45 16.51 7.73
N GLU A 62 13.39 16.06 6.88
CA GLU A 62 13.79 16.77 5.66
C GLU A 62 12.65 16.84 4.63
N ALA A 63 11.85 15.80 4.52
CA ALA A 63 10.68 15.79 3.65
C ALA A 63 9.53 16.59 4.27
N LEU A 64 9.31 16.50 5.59
CA LEU A 64 8.28 17.26 6.29
C LEU A 64 8.47 18.77 6.11
N ALA A 65 9.70 19.28 6.24
CA ALA A 65 10.01 20.70 6.04
C ALA A 65 9.62 21.22 4.64
N LEU A 66 9.62 20.34 3.62
CA LEU A 66 9.21 20.67 2.24
C LEU A 66 7.72 20.40 1.97
N LEU A 67 7.06 19.65 2.82
CA LEU A 67 5.63 19.35 2.73
C LEU A 67 4.79 20.37 3.52
N GLU A 68 5.35 20.93 4.58
CA GLU A 68 4.66 21.89 5.45
C GLU A 68 4.16 23.11 4.67
N GLY A 69 2.91 23.47 4.89
CA GLY A 69 2.24 24.59 4.19
C GLY A 69 1.96 24.37 2.70
N THR A 70 2.33 23.19 2.13
CA THR A 70 2.13 22.88 0.72
C THR A 70 1.06 21.81 0.46
N LEU A 71 0.63 21.11 1.51
CA LEU A 71 -0.45 20.11 1.45
C LEU A 71 -1.81 20.75 1.79
N PRO A 72 -2.93 20.09 1.44
CA PRO A 72 -4.26 20.51 1.90
C PRO A 72 -4.31 20.66 3.42
N ALA A 73 -5.04 21.66 3.91
CA ALA A 73 -5.09 22.02 5.33
C ALA A 73 -5.67 20.93 6.26
N ASP A 74 -6.39 19.95 5.70
CA ASP A 74 -6.97 18.80 6.38
C ASP A 74 -6.02 17.58 6.43
N VAL A 75 -4.80 17.69 5.88
CA VAL A 75 -3.77 16.65 5.94
C VAL A 75 -2.82 16.95 7.09
N LEU A 76 -2.73 16.00 8.02
CA LEU A 76 -1.82 16.07 9.16
C LEU A 76 -0.43 15.56 8.77
N LEU A 77 0.60 16.12 9.42
CA LEU A 77 1.98 15.69 9.26
C LEU A 77 2.49 15.08 10.57
N CYS A 78 3.26 14.01 10.48
CA CYS A 78 4.03 13.47 11.62
C CYS A 78 5.38 12.95 11.15
N GLU A 79 6.33 12.83 12.08
CA GLU A 79 7.66 12.31 11.80
C GLU A 79 7.60 10.78 11.62
N ALA A 80 8.28 10.28 10.59
CA ALA A 80 8.45 8.86 10.36
C ALA A 80 9.41 8.25 11.40
N ALA A 81 9.07 7.10 11.94
CA ALA A 81 9.83 6.43 13.00
C ALA A 81 10.62 5.24 12.45
N GLY A 82 11.92 5.40 12.25
CA GLY A 82 12.90 4.34 11.99
C GLY A 82 12.58 3.36 10.85
N ASP A 83 11.55 2.52 11.01
CA ASP A 83 11.12 1.55 10.00
C ASP A 83 9.62 1.66 9.69
N LEU A 84 9.16 0.94 8.66
CA LEU A 84 7.76 1.02 8.21
C LEU A 84 6.75 0.64 9.30
N PRO A 85 6.93 -0.45 10.10
CA PRO A 85 6.02 -0.75 11.19
C PRO A 85 6.00 0.32 12.30
N ALA A 86 7.15 0.88 12.67
CA ALA A 86 7.22 1.95 13.66
C ALA A 86 6.57 3.25 13.14
N THR A 87 6.76 3.56 11.86
CA THR A 87 6.12 4.70 11.20
C THR A 87 4.59 4.55 11.17
N ALA A 88 4.07 3.33 10.94
CA ALA A 88 2.64 3.08 11.00
C ALA A 88 2.05 3.33 12.40
N VAL A 89 2.82 3.01 13.47
CA VAL A 89 2.42 3.32 14.85
C VAL A 89 2.41 4.83 15.08
N ALA A 90 3.50 5.53 14.74
CA ALA A 90 3.58 7.00 14.89
C ALA A 90 2.43 7.70 14.16
N ALA A 91 2.12 7.28 12.93
CA ALA A 91 1.01 7.82 12.15
C ALA A 91 -0.36 7.52 12.77
N SER A 92 -0.54 6.32 13.34
CA SER A 92 -1.77 5.96 14.08
C SER A 92 -1.95 6.80 15.34
N GLU A 93 -0.87 7.06 16.07
CA GLU A 93 -0.87 7.92 17.26
C GLU A 93 -1.15 9.39 16.92
N ALA A 94 -0.62 9.90 15.81
CA ALA A 94 -0.88 11.26 15.33
C ALA A 94 -2.36 11.49 14.97
N LEU A 95 -3.13 10.46 14.64
CA LEU A 95 -4.57 10.53 14.45
C LEU A 95 -5.34 10.73 15.77
N GLY A 96 -4.72 10.41 16.91
CA GLY A 96 -5.30 10.62 18.22
C GLY A 96 -6.30 9.53 18.67
N PRO A 97 -6.90 9.72 19.84
CA PRO A 97 -7.76 8.71 20.46
C PRO A 97 -9.06 8.45 19.68
N ASP A 98 -9.58 9.45 19.02
CA ASP A 98 -10.79 9.43 18.20
C ASP A 98 -10.54 8.91 16.76
N ALA A 99 -9.36 8.35 16.48
CA ALA A 99 -9.10 7.67 15.22
C ALA A 99 -10.08 6.52 14.99
N SER A 100 -10.43 6.30 13.70
CA SER A 100 -11.37 5.25 13.33
C SER A 100 -10.87 3.86 13.78
N GLU A 101 -11.79 2.91 14.01
CA GLU A 101 -11.46 1.55 14.45
C GLU A 101 -10.56 0.80 13.45
N LYS A 102 -10.66 1.14 12.15
CA LYS A 102 -9.79 0.62 11.10
C LYS A 102 -9.11 1.79 10.39
N LEU A 103 -7.83 1.64 10.09
CA LEU A 103 -6.99 2.63 9.42
C LEU A 103 -6.51 2.10 8.06
N LEU A 104 -6.57 2.94 7.03
CA LEU A 104 -6.00 2.63 5.72
C LEU A 104 -4.55 3.13 5.67
N GLY A 105 -3.58 2.21 5.70
CA GLY A 105 -2.18 2.50 5.42
C GLY A 105 -1.89 2.43 3.93
N VAL A 106 -1.17 3.43 3.40
CA VAL A 106 -0.82 3.54 1.97
C VAL A 106 0.66 3.89 1.85
N CYS A 107 1.37 3.28 0.88
CA CYS A 107 2.74 3.65 0.55
C CYS A 107 2.77 4.93 -0.32
N ASP A 108 3.90 5.65 -0.28
CA ASP A 108 4.11 6.92 -0.99
C ASP A 108 4.51 6.77 -2.47
N ASP A 109 4.54 5.55 -2.99
CA ASP A 109 5.11 5.19 -4.29
C ASP A 109 4.08 4.71 -5.32
N ILE A 110 2.78 4.89 -5.07
CA ILE A 110 1.70 4.48 -5.98
C ILE A 110 0.88 5.66 -6.54
N PRO A 111 1.49 6.57 -7.31
CA PRO A 111 0.82 7.79 -7.78
C PRO A 111 -0.32 7.54 -8.79
N LEU A 112 -0.42 6.33 -9.32
CA LEU A 112 -1.52 5.93 -10.20
C LEU A 112 -2.79 5.49 -9.44
N LEU A 113 -2.75 5.49 -8.10
CA LEU A 113 -3.91 5.18 -7.26
C LEU A 113 -5.09 6.07 -7.65
N THR A 114 -6.28 5.47 -7.76
CA THR A 114 -7.50 6.20 -8.09
C THR A 114 -8.50 6.18 -6.94
N SER A 115 -9.33 7.21 -6.86
CA SER A 115 -10.41 7.30 -5.88
C SER A 115 -11.39 6.12 -5.96
N LEU A 116 -11.63 5.61 -7.17
CA LEU A 116 -12.46 4.42 -7.39
C LEU A 116 -11.80 3.17 -6.78
N ALA A 117 -10.49 2.99 -6.98
CA ALA A 117 -9.77 1.86 -6.43
C ALA A 117 -9.79 1.84 -4.89
N VAL A 118 -9.63 3.00 -4.25
CA VAL A 118 -9.75 3.13 -2.79
C VAL A 118 -11.15 2.76 -2.33
N ARG A 119 -12.19 3.32 -2.96
CA ARG A 119 -13.59 3.06 -2.61
C ARG A 119 -13.97 1.59 -2.74
N ASP A 120 -13.59 0.97 -3.86
CA ASP A 120 -13.95 -0.42 -4.15
C ASP A 120 -13.19 -1.40 -3.24
N PHE A 121 -11.92 -1.11 -2.93
CA PHE A 121 -11.17 -1.89 -1.95
C PHE A 121 -11.82 -1.84 -0.56
N LEU A 122 -12.17 -0.65 -0.07
CA LEU A 122 -12.83 -0.50 1.21
C LEU A 122 -14.20 -1.18 1.24
N ALA A 123 -14.97 -1.07 0.14
CA ALA A 123 -16.24 -1.77 0.01
C ALA A 123 -16.08 -3.29 0.06
N ALA A 124 -15.06 -3.84 -0.61
CA ALA A 124 -14.76 -5.28 -0.57
C ALA A 124 -14.32 -5.75 0.83
N CYS A 125 -13.60 -4.93 1.60
CA CYS A 125 -13.26 -5.25 2.99
C CYS A 125 -14.49 -5.40 3.90
N HIS A 126 -15.56 -4.66 3.63
CA HIS A 126 -16.81 -4.76 4.41
C HIS A 126 -17.52 -6.11 4.32
N ALA A 127 -17.23 -6.91 3.28
CA ALA A 127 -17.74 -8.27 3.18
C ALA A 127 -17.17 -9.22 4.25
N PHE A 128 -16.13 -8.81 4.95
CA PHE A 128 -15.43 -9.60 5.98
C PHE A 128 -15.27 -8.76 7.26
N PRO A 129 -16.35 -8.43 7.97
CA PRO A 129 -16.32 -7.47 9.09
C PRO A 129 -15.40 -7.88 10.24
N GLU A 130 -15.21 -9.19 10.44
CA GLU A 130 -14.34 -9.76 11.49
C GLU A 130 -12.83 -9.66 11.18
N GLY A 131 -12.45 -9.31 9.95
CA GLY A 131 -11.05 -9.16 9.57
C GLY A 131 -10.37 -8.02 10.32
N GLN A 132 -9.10 -8.23 10.68
CA GLN A 132 -8.25 -7.24 11.35
C GLN A 132 -7.18 -6.67 10.42
N LEU A 133 -6.74 -7.45 9.42
CA LEU A 133 -5.81 -7.03 8.39
C LEU A 133 -6.34 -7.44 7.01
N TYR A 134 -6.48 -6.48 6.11
CA TYR A 134 -6.91 -6.72 4.73
C TYR A 134 -5.81 -6.27 3.78
N TYR A 135 -5.38 -7.18 2.93
CA TYR A 135 -4.30 -6.95 1.98
C TYR A 135 -4.79 -7.15 0.54
N PRO A 136 -4.67 -6.17 -0.35
CA PRO A 136 -5.08 -6.31 -1.73
C PRO A 136 -4.13 -7.21 -2.51
N ILE A 137 -4.69 -8.14 -3.26
CA ILE A 137 -3.98 -8.94 -4.26
C ILE A 137 -4.61 -8.72 -5.63
N ILE A 138 -3.76 -8.55 -6.65
CA ILE A 138 -4.19 -8.15 -7.98
C ILE A 138 -3.87 -9.28 -8.97
N PRO A 139 -4.87 -9.78 -9.74
CA PRO A 139 -4.64 -10.78 -10.77
C PRO A 139 -3.68 -10.28 -11.86
N LYS A 140 -2.80 -11.16 -12.33
CA LYS A 140 -1.81 -10.83 -13.37
C LYS A 140 -2.45 -10.30 -14.65
N ASP A 141 -3.57 -10.88 -15.07
CA ASP A 141 -4.31 -10.44 -16.25
C ASP A 141 -4.81 -9.00 -16.11
N ALA A 142 -5.26 -8.59 -14.91
CA ALA A 142 -5.68 -7.23 -14.64
C ALA A 142 -4.50 -6.25 -14.74
N CYS A 143 -3.32 -6.63 -14.21
CA CYS A 143 -2.11 -5.82 -14.33
C CYS A 143 -1.67 -5.67 -15.79
N LEU A 144 -1.60 -6.77 -16.55
CA LEU A 144 -1.17 -6.75 -17.95
C LEU A 144 -2.17 -6.01 -18.85
N SER A 145 -3.47 -6.09 -18.55
CA SER A 145 -4.50 -5.34 -19.30
C SER A 145 -4.38 -3.82 -19.09
N ALA A 146 -4.12 -3.39 -17.84
CA ALA A 146 -4.03 -1.97 -17.52
C ALA A 146 -2.65 -1.37 -17.84
N TYR A 147 -1.58 -2.14 -17.62
CA TYR A 147 -0.19 -1.70 -17.75
C TYR A 147 0.66 -2.80 -18.41
N PRO A 148 0.58 -2.99 -19.74
CA PRO A 148 1.25 -4.08 -20.44
C PRO A 148 2.77 -4.10 -20.27
N ASP A 149 3.38 -2.93 -20.14
CA ASP A 149 4.84 -2.74 -20.01
C ASP A 149 5.34 -2.85 -18.57
N ALA A 150 4.43 -3.01 -17.58
CA ALA A 150 4.82 -3.06 -16.19
C ALA A 150 5.51 -4.38 -15.83
N GLN A 151 6.64 -4.28 -15.15
CA GLN A 151 7.36 -5.44 -14.63
C GLN A 151 7.01 -5.64 -13.16
N ARG A 152 6.30 -6.74 -12.85
CA ARG A 152 5.87 -7.08 -11.48
C ARG A 152 6.29 -8.49 -11.13
N THR A 153 6.51 -8.72 -9.84
CA THR A 153 6.69 -10.07 -9.31
C THR A 153 5.33 -10.70 -9.02
N TYR A 154 5.12 -11.91 -9.51
CA TYR A 154 3.86 -12.63 -9.36
C TYR A 154 4.05 -13.92 -8.59
N GLY A 155 3.14 -14.17 -7.63
CA GLY A 155 2.96 -15.47 -6.99
C GLY A 155 1.94 -16.31 -7.76
N LYS A 156 2.29 -17.57 -8.06
CA LYS A 156 1.38 -18.51 -8.70
C LYS A 156 0.73 -19.40 -7.64
N LEU A 157 -0.57 -19.21 -7.45
CA LEU A 157 -1.42 -20.00 -6.57
C LEU A 157 -2.35 -20.89 -7.40
N ARG A 158 -3.02 -21.83 -6.75
CA ARG A 158 -4.04 -22.68 -7.39
C ARG A 158 -5.20 -21.83 -7.94
N ASP A 159 -5.57 -20.77 -7.22
CA ASP A 159 -6.72 -19.89 -7.55
C ASP A 159 -6.38 -18.83 -8.61
N GLY A 160 -5.11 -18.73 -9.02
CA GLY A 160 -4.66 -17.75 -10.00
C GLY A 160 -3.22 -17.29 -9.82
N VAL A 161 -2.85 -16.27 -10.59
CA VAL A 161 -1.52 -15.65 -10.52
C VAL A 161 -1.72 -14.22 -10.06
N PHE A 162 -1.11 -13.85 -8.93
CA PHE A 162 -1.35 -12.57 -8.25
C PHE A 162 -0.06 -11.83 -7.94
N THR A 163 -0.17 -10.51 -7.84
CA THR A 163 0.83 -9.64 -7.17
C THR A 163 0.17 -8.94 -5.99
N GLY A 164 0.97 -8.50 -5.03
CA GLY A 164 0.49 -7.71 -3.90
C GLY A 164 0.31 -6.25 -4.26
N GLY A 165 -0.50 -5.53 -3.46
CA GLY A 165 -0.63 -4.08 -3.56
C GLY A 165 0.16 -3.34 -2.49
N ASN A 166 0.14 -2.01 -2.56
CA ASN A 166 0.90 -1.09 -1.71
C ASN A 166 0.00 -0.25 -0.79
N MET A 167 -1.13 -0.82 -0.40
CA MET A 167 -1.99 -0.31 0.67
C MET A 167 -2.57 -1.47 1.47
N MET A 168 -3.02 -1.21 2.70
CA MET A 168 -3.70 -2.21 3.53
C MET A 168 -4.66 -1.55 4.50
N LEU A 169 -5.78 -2.20 4.78
CA LEU A 169 -6.69 -1.77 5.84
C LEU A 169 -6.41 -2.60 7.09
N MET A 170 -6.24 -1.93 8.23
CA MET A 170 -5.85 -2.57 9.50
C MET A 170 -6.75 -2.11 10.63
N ALA A 171 -7.12 -3.01 11.53
CA ALA A 171 -7.70 -2.61 12.80
C ALA A 171 -6.68 -1.80 13.61
N LYS A 172 -7.08 -0.66 14.18
CA LYS A 172 -6.20 0.23 14.95
C LYS A 172 -5.50 -0.51 16.10
N GLU A 173 -6.21 -1.41 16.75
CA GLU A 173 -5.74 -2.18 17.90
C GLU A 173 -4.52 -3.08 17.63
N ILE A 174 -4.38 -3.58 16.38
CA ILE A 174 -3.27 -4.47 16.04
C ILE A 174 -1.98 -3.73 15.67
N ILE A 175 -2.03 -2.43 15.38
CA ILE A 175 -0.90 -1.67 14.89
C ILE A 175 0.25 -1.61 15.92
N PRO A 176 0.04 -1.23 17.18
CA PRO A 176 1.12 -1.19 18.17
C PRO A 176 1.72 -2.57 18.46
N GLY A 177 0.88 -3.58 18.69
CA GLY A 177 1.32 -4.95 19.01
C GLY A 177 1.91 -5.72 17.85
N GLY A 178 1.58 -5.35 16.62
CA GLY A 178 2.02 -6.02 15.39
C GLY A 178 3.43 -5.68 14.90
N GLN A 179 4.09 -4.66 15.45
CA GLN A 179 5.36 -4.15 14.96
C GLN A 179 6.45 -5.23 14.81
N GLN A 180 6.66 -6.03 15.85
CA GLN A 180 7.70 -7.07 15.85
C GLN A 180 7.44 -8.12 14.76
N LYS A 181 6.20 -8.59 14.65
CA LYS A 181 5.80 -9.58 13.65
C LYS A 181 5.90 -8.99 12.22
N ALA A 182 5.53 -7.72 12.04
CA ALA A 182 5.70 -7.01 10.77
C ALA A 182 7.18 -6.91 10.37
N ARG A 183 8.08 -6.53 11.29
CA ARG A 183 9.54 -6.50 11.04
C ARG A 183 10.06 -7.86 10.58
N GLU A 184 9.60 -8.93 11.21
CA GLU A 184 9.98 -10.29 10.85
C GLU A 184 9.55 -10.67 9.42
N ILE A 185 8.34 -10.30 9.01
CA ILE A 185 7.86 -10.50 7.63
C ILE A 185 8.72 -9.70 6.66
N PHE A 186 8.92 -8.39 6.92
CA PHE A 186 9.70 -7.53 6.05
C PHE A 186 11.15 -7.99 5.90
N ALA A 187 11.78 -8.48 6.97
CA ALA A 187 13.14 -9.03 6.94
C ALA A 187 13.26 -10.30 6.10
N ARG A 188 12.20 -11.13 6.06
CA ARG A 188 12.22 -12.44 5.38
C ARG A 188 11.71 -12.39 3.95
N ARG A 189 10.89 -11.37 3.57
CA ARG A 189 10.22 -11.30 2.26
C ARG A 189 11.15 -11.40 1.04
N LYS A 190 12.42 -10.96 1.19
CA LYS A 190 13.43 -10.97 0.12
C LYS A 190 14.20 -12.30 0.02
N SER A 191 14.01 -13.25 0.95
CA SER A 191 14.70 -14.53 0.98
C SER A 191 13.69 -15.68 0.98
N PRO A 192 13.48 -16.34 -0.16
CA PRO A 192 12.54 -17.47 -0.25
C PRO A 192 12.78 -18.54 0.81
N LEU A 193 14.05 -18.92 1.06
CA LEU A 193 14.39 -19.93 2.05
C LEU A 193 14.06 -19.50 3.50
N LYS A 194 14.32 -18.22 3.86
CA LYS A 194 13.95 -17.70 5.19
C LYS A 194 12.44 -17.59 5.35
N LEU A 195 11.75 -17.26 4.27
CA LEU A 195 10.29 -17.22 4.24
C LEU A 195 9.71 -18.63 4.38
N CYS A 196 10.31 -19.63 3.73
CA CYS A 196 9.91 -21.04 3.81
C CYS A 196 10.05 -21.63 5.21
N ASN A 197 11.18 -21.39 5.89
CA ASN A 197 11.37 -21.84 7.26
C ASN A 197 10.34 -21.23 8.23
N TRP A 198 9.88 -20.02 7.93
CA TRP A 198 8.89 -19.33 8.75
C TRP A 198 7.46 -19.76 8.41
N LEU A 199 7.16 -19.95 7.13
CA LEU A 199 5.84 -20.38 6.66
C LEU A 199 5.58 -21.89 6.85
N GLY A 200 6.63 -22.71 6.99
CA GLY A 200 6.56 -24.17 7.10
C GLY A 200 6.78 -24.89 5.79
N TRP A 201 7.32 -26.11 5.90
CA TRP A 201 7.67 -26.93 4.73
C TRP A 201 6.44 -27.40 3.93
N ASP A 202 5.33 -27.67 4.60
CA ASP A 202 4.05 -28.02 4.00
C ASP A 202 3.52 -26.87 3.10
N PHE A 203 3.65 -25.63 3.56
CA PHE A 203 3.30 -24.44 2.79
C PHE A 203 4.20 -24.32 1.54
N LEU A 204 5.51 -24.53 1.71
CA LEU A 204 6.46 -24.50 0.60
C LEU A 204 6.16 -25.57 -0.44
N ILE A 205 5.91 -26.83 -0.02
CA ILE A 205 5.59 -27.92 -0.91
C ILE A 205 4.31 -27.61 -1.70
N LYS A 206 3.27 -27.10 -1.02
CA LYS A 206 2.03 -26.67 -1.69
C LYS A 206 2.29 -25.56 -2.70
N LEU A 207 3.15 -24.59 -2.37
CA LEU A 207 3.51 -23.49 -3.28
C LEU A 207 4.26 -24.00 -4.52
N LEU A 208 5.30 -24.83 -4.32
CA LEU A 208 6.10 -25.41 -5.42
C LEU A 208 5.27 -26.33 -6.33
N CYS A 209 4.33 -27.08 -5.73
CA CYS A 209 3.41 -27.93 -6.48
C CYS A 209 2.22 -27.18 -7.07
N HIS A 210 2.17 -25.85 -6.97
CA HIS A 210 1.04 -25.01 -7.39
C HIS A 210 -0.31 -25.43 -6.79
N ARG A 211 -0.28 -25.96 -5.56
CA ARG A 211 -1.47 -26.42 -4.81
C ARG A 211 -1.91 -25.44 -3.72
N LEU A 212 -1.08 -24.42 -3.43
CA LEU A 212 -1.40 -23.41 -2.44
C LEU A 212 -2.55 -22.55 -2.93
N THR A 213 -3.58 -22.38 -2.10
CA THR A 213 -4.72 -21.49 -2.36
C THR A 213 -4.55 -20.15 -1.65
N VAL A 214 -5.35 -19.14 -2.04
CA VAL A 214 -5.46 -17.87 -1.30
C VAL A 214 -5.92 -18.14 0.14
N ALA A 215 -6.88 -19.05 0.34
CA ALA A 215 -7.38 -19.43 1.67
C ALA A 215 -6.31 -20.09 2.54
N ASP A 216 -5.44 -20.96 1.97
CA ASP A 216 -4.29 -21.53 2.70
C ASP A 216 -3.34 -20.40 3.15
N ALA A 217 -3.07 -19.42 2.27
CA ALA A 217 -2.20 -18.29 2.56
C ALA A 217 -2.80 -17.39 3.67
N GLU A 218 -4.10 -17.09 3.62
CA GLU A 218 -4.82 -16.36 4.66
C GLU A 218 -4.73 -17.07 6.01
N THR A 219 -5.04 -18.37 6.03
CA THR A 219 -5.01 -19.18 7.26
C THR A 219 -3.61 -19.18 7.88
N ARG A 220 -2.58 -19.41 7.04
CA ARG A 220 -1.20 -19.44 7.52
C ARG A 220 -0.72 -18.09 8.01
N THR A 221 -1.00 -17.02 7.26
CA THR A 221 -0.64 -15.65 7.66
C THR A 221 -1.36 -15.26 8.94
N SER A 222 -2.64 -15.59 9.07
CA SER A 222 -3.44 -15.32 10.29
C SER A 222 -2.86 -16.00 11.51
N ALA A 223 -2.45 -17.27 11.39
CA ALA A 223 -1.83 -18.01 12.48
C ALA A 223 -0.47 -17.43 12.89
N LEU A 224 0.36 -17.02 11.92
CA LEU A 224 1.67 -16.46 12.19
C LEU A 224 1.62 -15.06 12.80
N LEU A 225 0.68 -14.25 12.35
CA LEU A 225 0.51 -12.89 12.85
C LEU A 225 -0.37 -12.83 14.11
N GLU A 226 -1.06 -13.94 14.43
CA GLU A 226 -2.06 -14.01 15.52
C GLU A 226 -3.16 -12.95 15.35
N MET A 227 -3.59 -12.73 14.10
CA MET A 227 -4.65 -11.80 13.75
C MET A 227 -5.43 -12.33 12.53
N ARG A 228 -6.68 -11.90 12.37
CA ARG A 228 -7.51 -12.34 11.25
C ARG A 228 -7.13 -11.56 9.98
N CYS A 229 -6.32 -12.23 9.12
CA CYS A 229 -5.87 -11.68 7.84
C CYS A 229 -6.80 -12.09 6.71
N LYS A 230 -7.09 -11.16 5.80
CA LYS A 230 -7.92 -11.39 4.63
C LYS A 230 -7.25 -10.82 3.38
N ALA A 231 -7.13 -11.65 2.35
CA ALA A 231 -6.72 -11.21 1.03
C ALA A 231 -7.95 -10.68 0.26
N ILE A 232 -7.84 -9.48 -0.29
CA ILE A 232 -8.90 -8.86 -1.07
C ILE A 232 -8.48 -8.88 -2.53
N ILE A 233 -9.12 -9.73 -3.32
CA ILE A 233 -8.88 -9.78 -4.77
C ILE A 233 -9.50 -8.54 -5.40
N THR A 234 -8.67 -7.73 -6.05
CA THR A 234 -9.10 -6.51 -6.74
C THR A 234 -8.52 -6.46 -8.14
N ARG A 235 -9.29 -5.94 -9.11
CA ARG A 235 -8.81 -5.74 -10.48
C ARG A 235 -8.21 -4.34 -10.71
N HIS A 236 -8.16 -3.50 -9.67
CA HIS A 236 -7.52 -2.19 -9.72
C HIS A 236 -5.99 -2.31 -9.69
N ALA A 237 -5.40 -2.50 -10.85
CA ALA A 237 -3.95 -2.69 -11.01
C ALA A 237 -3.14 -1.50 -10.45
N CYS A 238 -3.68 -0.29 -10.44
CA CYS A 238 -3.04 0.91 -9.89
C CYS A 238 -2.64 0.80 -8.42
N ILE A 239 -3.29 -0.08 -7.63
CA ILE A 239 -2.93 -0.33 -6.23
C ILE A 239 -1.56 -1.01 -6.10
N GLY A 240 -1.14 -1.73 -7.13
CA GLY A 240 0.13 -2.46 -7.16
C GLY A 240 1.21 -1.79 -8.01
N MET A 241 1.00 -0.57 -8.52
CA MET A 241 1.94 0.10 -9.43
C MET A 241 2.83 1.09 -8.68
N ASP A 242 3.85 0.55 -8.01
CA ASP A 242 4.87 1.31 -7.30
C ASP A 242 5.97 1.84 -8.24
N ILE A 243 6.60 2.93 -7.83
CA ILE A 243 7.71 3.59 -8.52
C ILE A 243 9.03 3.16 -7.88
N ASP A 244 9.62 2.06 -8.35
CA ASP A 244 10.89 1.53 -7.84
C ASP A 244 12.09 1.89 -8.72
N LYS A 245 11.88 2.19 -10.01
CA LYS A 245 12.92 2.46 -11.00
C LYS A 245 12.47 3.51 -12.04
N PRO A 246 13.40 4.09 -12.84
CA PRO A 246 13.07 5.12 -13.82
C PRO A 246 11.97 4.73 -14.82
N SER A 247 11.94 3.45 -15.25
CA SER A 247 10.90 2.96 -16.17
C SER A 247 9.49 3.02 -15.60
N ASP A 248 9.36 2.85 -14.27
CA ASP A 248 8.05 2.91 -13.61
C ASP A 248 7.56 4.36 -13.54
N LEU A 249 8.47 5.31 -13.27
CA LEU A 249 8.16 6.74 -13.30
C LEU A 249 7.73 7.19 -14.70
N GLU A 250 8.41 6.70 -15.74
CA GLU A 250 8.06 7.01 -17.12
C GLU A 250 6.71 6.41 -17.52
N LEU A 251 6.42 5.17 -17.09
CA LEU A 251 5.10 4.54 -17.26
C LEU A 251 4.02 5.40 -16.60
N ALA A 252 4.24 5.84 -15.36
CA ALA A 252 3.30 6.69 -14.65
C ALA A 252 3.07 8.02 -15.37
N ARG A 253 4.13 8.69 -15.87
CA ARG A 253 4.02 9.92 -16.67
C ARG A 253 3.13 9.73 -17.87
N ARG A 254 3.41 8.71 -18.68
CA ARG A 254 2.62 8.38 -19.89
C ARG A 254 1.16 8.14 -19.54
N THR A 255 0.89 7.32 -18.51
CA THR A 255 -0.47 6.98 -18.07
C THR A 255 -1.27 8.22 -17.68
N LEU A 256 -0.67 9.12 -16.90
CA LEU A 256 -1.34 10.35 -16.46
C LEU A 256 -1.57 11.35 -17.59
N THR A 257 -0.66 11.41 -18.58
CA THR A 257 -0.80 12.27 -19.76
C THR A 257 -1.95 11.79 -20.65
N TYR A 258 -2.00 10.49 -20.96
CA TYR A 258 -3.08 9.91 -21.76
C TYR A 258 -4.45 10.02 -21.09
N GLY A 259 -4.51 9.85 -19.75
CA GLY A 259 -5.75 10.01 -18.98
C GLY A 259 -6.30 11.43 -18.97
N LYS A 260 -5.44 12.47 -19.11
CA LYS A 260 -5.86 13.86 -19.27
C LYS A 260 -6.43 14.12 -20.67
N SER A 261 -5.87 13.49 -21.72
CA SER A 261 -6.33 13.67 -23.11
C SER A 261 -7.69 13.06 -23.44
N GLN A 262 -8.17 12.09 -22.63
CA GLN A 262 -9.49 11.48 -22.82
C GLN A 262 -10.61 12.18 -22.04
N LYS A 263 -10.30 13.15 -21.19
CA LYS A 263 -11.28 13.91 -20.39
C LYS A 263 -11.57 15.32 -20.94
N ASN A 264 -10.88 15.72 -22.00
CA ASN A 264 -11.14 16.95 -22.78
C ASN A 264 -11.84 16.57 -24.10
#